data_02c8b7e280f87f859bb11d5c77eb6293
#
_entry.id   02c8b7e280f87f859bb11d5c77eb6293
#
_cell.length_a   1.000
_cell.length_b   1.000
_cell.length_c   1.000
_cell.angle_alpha   90.00
_cell.angle_beta   90.00
_cell.angle_gamma   90.00
#
_symmetry.space_group_name_H-M   'P 1'
#
loop_
_entity.id
_entity.type
_entity.pdbx_description
1 polymer ?
#
loop_
_entity_poly.entity_id
_entity_poly.type
_entity_poly.pdbx_seq_one_letter_code
_entity_poly.pdbx_strand_id
1 'polypeptide(L)'
;MCRLWKHPIVETSGASWQTAQQDSLGYSGVNASHTMAQTDMGRMSQFKSKIMRVGQRHGVDPALIAAIISRESRAGNALQGDWRDFHNAWGLMQLDVNPNGGGHTAKGGWDSEEHLNQGTEILVNFINRISNKFPGWSREQQLRGGIAAYNMGDGNVHSYSGVDQHTTGGDYSNDVTARAQWYKNNGY
;
A
#
# COMPACT_ATOMS: atom_id res chain seq x y z
N MET A 1 -7.21 -0.73 23.54
CA MET A 1 -6.20 -0.36 22.53
C MET A 1 -6.10 -1.53 21.55
N CYS A 2 -6.80 -1.45 20.44
CA CYS A 2 -6.87 -2.53 19.44
C CYS A 2 -5.54 -2.59 18.71
N ARG A 3 -4.74 -3.66 18.93
CA ARG A 3 -3.51 -3.93 18.17
C ARG A 3 -3.93 -4.43 16.78
N LEU A 4 -4.16 -3.51 15.86
CA LEU A 4 -4.84 -3.80 14.61
C LEU A 4 -4.09 -4.74 13.66
N TRP A 5 -2.77 -4.86 13.69
CA TRP A 5 -2.12 -5.58 12.58
C TRP A 5 -0.69 -6.04 12.92
N LYS A 6 -0.54 -7.00 13.86
CA LYS A 6 0.79 -7.49 14.27
C LYS A 6 1.33 -8.71 13.52
N HIS A 7 0.54 -9.38 12.69
CA HIS A 7 1.02 -10.56 11.96
C HIS A 7 0.43 -10.64 10.56
N PRO A 8 1.25 -10.49 9.52
CA PRO A 8 0.86 -10.86 8.17
C PRO A 8 1.35 -12.28 7.84
N ILE A 9 0.68 -13.30 8.33
CA ILE A 9 0.63 -14.57 7.58
C ILE A 9 -0.63 -14.45 6.72
N VAL A 10 -0.57 -13.56 5.74
CA VAL A 10 -1.60 -13.48 4.70
C VAL A 10 -1.00 -14.16 3.48
N GLU A 11 -1.61 -15.25 3.02
CA GLU A 11 -1.21 -15.86 1.77
C GLU A 11 -1.29 -14.82 0.64
N THR A 12 -0.31 -14.82 -0.24
CA THR A 12 -0.27 -13.89 -1.35
C THR A 12 0.35 -14.55 -2.58
N SER A 13 -0.18 -14.21 -3.74
CA SER A 13 0.40 -14.58 -5.02
C SER A 13 1.49 -13.61 -5.50
N GLY A 14 1.68 -12.49 -4.80
CA GLY A 14 2.65 -11.46 -5.19
C GLY A 14 2.27 -10.71 -6.48
N ALA A 15 3.29 -10.17 -7.16
CA ALA A 15 3.14 -9.31 -8.31
C ALA A 15 2.76 -10.08 -9.59
N SER A 16 1.89 -9.48 -10.39
CA SER A 16 1.62 -9.92 -11.77
C SER A 16 2.83 -9.65 -12.69
N TRP A 17 2.81 -10.24 -13.87
CA TRP A 17 3.77 -9.94 -14.91
C TRP A 17 3.81 -8.46 -15.28
N GLN A 18 2.64 -7.81 -15.33
CA GLN A 18 2.53 -6.39 -15.62
C GLN A 18 3.24 -5.55 -14.54
N THR A 19 3.02 -5.86 -13.28
CA THR A 19 3.65 -5.15 -12.15
C THR A 19 5.15 -5.42 -12.09
N ALA A 20 5.60 -6.63 -12.38
CA ALA A 20 7.01 -7.01 -12.42
C ALA A 20 7.83 -6.20 -13.44
N GLN A 21 7.19 -5.64 -14.48
CA GLN A 21 7.84 -4.76 -15.46
C GLN A 21 8.32 -3.44 -14.84
N GLN A 22 7.88 -3.08 -13.63
CA GLN A 22 8.45 -1.96 -12.88
C GLN A 22 10.00 -2.02 -12.83
N ASP A 23 10.56 -3.20 -12.64
CA ASP A 23 12.00 -3.45 -12.58
C ASP A 23 12.50 -4.31 -13.76
N SER A 24 11.71 -4.41 -14.84
CA SER A 24 12.03 -5.21 -16.04
C SER A 24 12.33 -6.69 -15.71
N LEU A 25 11.61 -7.25 -14.73
CA LEU A 25 11.83 -8.62 -14.28
C LEU A 25 11.28 -9.62 -15.29
N GLY A 26 12.04 -10.69 -15.53
CA GLY A 26 11.63 -11.83 -16.35
C GLY A 26 10.81 -12.89 -15.58
N TYR A 27 10.21 -12.52 -14.45
CA TYR A 27 9.38 -13.39 -13.60
C TYR A 27 8.35 -12.57 -12.84
N SER A 28 7.32 -13.24 -12.29
CA SER A 28 6.24 -12.68 -11.50
C SER A 28 6.16 -13.35 -10.13
N GLY A 29 5.11 -13.04 -9.36
CA GLY A 29 4.83 -13.69 -8.09
C GLY A 29 5.54 -13.03 -6.90
N VAL A 30 5.59 -13.76 -5.79
CA VAL A 30 6.15 -13.28 -4.53
C VAL A 30 7.62 -12.86 -4.67
N ASN A 31 8.41 -13.64 -5.43
CA ASN A 31 9.82 -13.31 -5.67
C ASN A 31 9.97 -11.97 -6.41
N ALA A 32 9.10 -11.65 -7.37
CA ALA A 32 9.12 -10.37 -8.06
C ALA A 32 8.79 -9.22 -7.09
N SER A 33 7.77 -9.38 -6.24
CA SER A 33 7.45 -8.41 -5.20
C SER A 33 8.62 -8.15 -4.25
N HIS A 34 9.29 -9.21 -3.82
CA HIS A 34 10.47 -9.12 -2.94
C HIS A 34 11.65 -8.41 -3.64
N THR A 35 11.91 -8.72 -4.89
CA THR A 35 12.97 -8.04 -5.67
C THR A 35 12.68 -6.55 -5.81
N MET A 36 11.43 -6.17 -6.13
CA MET A 36 11.03 -4.77 -6.23
C MET A 36 11.13 -4.03 -4.88
N ALA A 37 10.73 -4.69 -3.77
CA ALA A 37 10.91 -4.15 -2.43
C ALA A 37 12.39 -3.93 -2.10
N GLN A 38 13.25 -4.89 -2.44
CA GLN A 38 14.70 -4.80 -2.26
C GLN A 38 15.31 -3.66 -3.08
N THR A 39 14.89 -3.49 -4.32
CA THR A 39 15.32 -2.38 -5.20
C THR A 39 15.02 -1.03 -4.57
N ASP A 40 13.86 -0.90 -3.92
CA ASP A 40 13.44 0.35 -3.30
C ASP A 40 14.05 0.59 -1.91
N MET A 41 14.65 -0.42 -1.27
CA MET A 41 15.09 -0.37 0.14
C MET A 41 16.06 0.77 0.43
N GLY A 42 17.02 1.01 -0.46
CA GLY A 42 18.02 2.09 -0.27
C GLY A 42 17.37 3.46 -0.15
N ARG A 43 16.37 3.75 -0.99
CA ARG A 43 15.59 4.99 -0.92
C ARG A 43 14.61 5.01 0.25
N MET A 44 14.02 3.85 0.57
CA MET A 44 13.06 3.71 1.66
C MET A 44 13.68 4.02 3.02
N SER A 45 14.97 3.73 3.20
CA SER A 45 15.67 3.88 4.49
C SER A 45 15.65 5.32 5.02
N GLN A 46 15.65 6.34 4.17
CA GLN A 46 15.55 7.74 4.58
C GLN A 46 14.20 8.09 5.25
N PHE A 47 13.15 7.32 4.96
CA PHE A 47 11.80 7.54 5.51
C PHE A 47 11.51 6.65 6.73
N LYS A 48 12.40 5.71 7.07
CA LYS A 48 12.17 4.67 8.07
C LYS A 48 11.67 5.23 9.40
N SER A 49 12.33 6.25 9.95
CA SER A 49 11.94 6.83 11.23
C SER A 49 10.52 7.42 11.21
N LYS A 50 10.13 8.08 10.10
CA LYS A 50 8.77 8.60 9.91
C LYS A 50 7.76 7.45 9.83
N ILE A 51 8.07 6.42 9.03
CA ILE A 51 7.22 5.22 8.85
C ILE A 51 6.98 4.52 10.19
N MET A 52 8.03 4.33 11.00
CA MET A 52 7.91 3.70 12.32
C MET A 52 6.98 4.49 13.26
N ARG A 53 7.14 5.82 13.33
CA ARG A 53 6.29 6.68 14.18
C ARG A 53 4.84 6.68 13.72
N VAL A 54 4.60 6.76 12.42
CA VAL A 54 3.25 6.73 11.84
C VAL A 54 2.58 5.38 12.08
N GLY A 55 3.30 4.27 11.86
CA GLY A 55 2.80 2.93 12.15
C GLY A 55 2.40 2.77 13.62
N GLN A 56 3.25 3.25 14.54
CA GLN A 56 2.93 3.23 15.98
C GLN A 56 1.68 4.06 16.31
N ARG A 57 1.56 5.25 15.73
CA ARG A 57 0.42 6.16 15.97
C ARG A 57 -0.91 5.56 15.53
N HIS A 58 -0.94 4.93 14.37
CA HIS A 58 -2.16 4.37 13.78
C HIS A 58 -2.39 2.89 14.11
N GLY A 59 -1.46 2.23 14.81
CA GLY A 59 -1.52 0.79 15.08
C GLY A 59 -1.38 -0.07 13.82
N VAL A 60 -0.74 0.45 12.78
CA VAL A 60 -0.45 -0.22 11.50
C VAL A 60 0.98 -0.71 11.50
N ASP A 61 1.22 -1.93 10.99
CA ASP A 61 2.58 -2.44 10.83
C ASP A 61 3.39 -1.51 9.91
N PRO A 62 4.55 -0.98 10.36
CA PRO A 62 5.41 -0.13 9.54
C PRO A 62 5.79 -0.75 8.20
N ALA A 63 5.96 -2.08 8.16
CA ALA A 63 6.24 -2.82 6.94
C ALA A 63 5.12 -2.67 5.88
N LEU A 64 3.86 -2.58 6.30
CA LEU A 64 2.75 -2.33 5.39
C LEU A 64 2.80 -0.92 4.80
N ILE A 65 3.12 0.09 5.61
CA ILE A 65 3.29 1.46 5.13
C ILE A 65 4.44 1.53 4.11
N ALA A 66 5.59 0.91 4.42
CA ALA A 66 6.72 0.83 3.50
C ALA A 66 6.33 0.11 2.18
N ALA A 67 5.55 -0.96 2.25
CA ALA A 67 5.09 -1.69 1.07
C ALA A 67 4.20 -0.84 0.17
N ILE A 68 3.29 -0.06 0.74
CA ILE A 68 2.44 0.87 -0.03
C ILE A 68 3.32 1.94 -0.68
N ILE A 69 4.24 2.56 0.04
CA ILE A 69 5.18 3.55 -0.50
C ILE A 69 6.00 2.96 -1.65
N SER A 70 6.47 1.73 -1.51
CA SER A 70 7.21 1.00 -2.56
C SER A 70 6.34 0.78 -3.80
N ARG A 71 5.08 0.33 -3.62
CA ARG A 71 4.16 0.11 -4.73
C ARG A 71 3.74 1.40 -5.42
N GLU A 72 3.41 2.44 -4.65
CA GLU A 72 2.85 3.68 -5.16
C GLU A 72 3.87 4.58 -5.84
N SER A 73 5.02 4.79 -5.22
CA SER A 73 6.00 5.78 -5.69
C SER A 73 7.41 5.25 -5.86
N ARG A 74 7.66 3.95 -5.63
CA ARG A 74 9.01 3.38 -5.59
C ARG A 74 9.93 4.13 -4.62
N ALA A 75 9.40 4.44 -3.43
CA ALA A 75 10.06 5.30 -2.45
C ALA A 75 10.50 6.65 -3.06
N GLY A 76 9.59 7.26 -3.80
CA GLY A 76 9.76 8.57 -4.45
C GLY A 76 10.40 8.53 -5.84
N ASN A 77 11.02 7.43 -6.25
CA ASN A 77 11.74 7.34 -7.53
C ASN A 77 10.83 7.43 -8.77
N ALA A 78 9.55 7.14 -8.64
CA ALA A 78 8.59 7.21 -9.74
C ALA A 78 7.86 8.56 -9.82
N LEU A 79 8.16 9.50 -8.92
CA LEU A 79 7.53 10.81 -8.91
C LEU A 79 8.13 11.71 -9.99
N GLN A 80 7.29 12.56 -10.59
CA GLN A 80 7.68 13.66 -11.44
C GLN A 80 7.44 14.97 -10.64
N GLY A 81 8.51 15.53 -10.09
CA GLY A 81 8.37 16.44 -8.96
C GLY A 81 7.80 15.66 -7.77
N ASP A 82 6.73 16.13 -7.18
CA ASP A 82 6.08 15.51 -6.02
C ASP A 82 4.84 14.68 -6.41
N TRP A 83 4.59 14.47 -7.73
CA TRP A 83 3.35 13.99 -8.30
C TRP A 83 3.50 12.76 -9.20
N ARG A 84 2.39 12.05 -9.39
CA ARG A 84 2.14 11.13 -10.50
C ARG A 84 0.75 11.39 -11.09
N ASP A 85 0.40 10.61 -12.12
CA ASP A 85 -0.93 10.59 -12.72
C ASP A 85 -1.44 11.99 -13.10
N PHE A 86 -0.65 12.73 -13.89
CA PHE A 86 -1.00 14.07 -14.36
C PHE A 86 -1.41 15.02 -13.21
N HIS A 87 -0.73 14.98 -12.08
CA HIS A 87 -1.00 15.74 -10.86
C HIS A 87 -2.29 15.33 -10.12
N ASN A 88 -2.81 14.13 -10.36
CA ASN A 88 -3.94 13.59 -9.62
C ASN A 88 -3.53 12.78 -8.38
N ALA A 89 -2.27 12.36 -8.30
CA ALA A 89 -1.75 11.57 -7.18
C ALA A 89 -0.55 12.24 -6.52
N TRP A 90 -0.64 12.49 -5.22
CA TRP A 90 0.32 13.27 -4.44
C TRP A 90 1.20 12.40 -3.55
N GLY A 91 2.52 12.64 -3.61
CA GLY A 91 3.50 12.22 -2.63
C GLY A 91 3.81 10.72 -2.58
N LEU A 92 4.55 10.31 -1.54
CA LEU A 92 5.03 8.93 -1.37
C LEU A 92 3.92 7.88 -1.40
N MET A 93 2.75 8.18 -0.84
CA MET A 93 1.62 7.26 -0.74
C MET A 93 0.54 7.49 -1.80
N GLN A 94 0.79 8.39 -2.76
CA GLN A 94 -0.06 8.67 -3.91
C GLN A 94 -1.53 8.92 -3.54
N LEU A 95 -1.75 9.95 -2.70
CA LEU A 95 -3.10 10.39 -2.36
C LEU A 95 -3.83 10.89 -3.61
N ASP A 96 -5.00 10.32 -3.86
CA ASP A 96 -5.85 10.77 -4.96
C ASP A 96 -6.50 12.12 -4.62
N VAL A 97 -6.00 13.18 -5.25
CA VAL A 97 -6.51 14.56 -5.10
C VAL A 97 -7.46 14.95 -6.22
N ASN A 98 -7.76 14.04 -7.14
CA ASN A 98 -8.71 14.28 -8.23
C ASN A 98 -10.11 14.53 -7.65
N PRO A 99 -10.75 15.69 -7.95
CA PRO A 99 -12.11 15.98 -7.45
C PRO A 99 -13.17 14.96 -7.89
N ASN A 100 -12.94 14.28 -9.00
CA ASN A 100 -13.84 13.24 -9.53
C ASN A 100 -13.45 11.83 -9.05
N GLY A 101 -12.35 11.70 -8.27
CA GLY A 101 -11.86 10.48 -7.66
C GLY A 101 -11.93 10.56 -6.14
N GLY A 102 -10.76 10.39 -5.47
CA GLY A 102 -10.67 10.47 -4.02
C GLY A 102 -10.95 11.85 -3.43
N GLY A 103 -10.68 12.92 -4.17
CA GLY A 103 -10.98 14.30 -3.77
C GLY A 103 -10.25 14.76 -2.51
N HIS A 104 -9.14 14.13 -2.16
CA HIS A 104 -8.39 14.48 -0.96
C HIS A 104 -7.67 15.82 -1.11
N THR A 105 -7.63 16.61 -0.05
CA THR A 105 -6.72 17.76 0.05
C THR A 105 -5.41 17.28 0.65
N ALA A 106 -4.32 17.37 -0.11
CA ALA A 106 -3.00 16.96 0.34
C ALA A 106 -2.54 17.78 1.57
N LYS A 107 -1.99 17.09 2.57
CA LYS A 107 -1.45 17.68 3.79
C LYS A 107 0.05 17.47 3.85
N GLY A 108 0.78 18.54 4.15
CA GLY A 108 2.24 18.51 4.26
C GLY A 108 2.98 18.30 2.93
N GLY A 109 4.31 18.25 2.99
CA GLY A 109 5.15 17.95 1.84
C GLY A 109 5.03 16.49 1.41
N TRP A 110 5.43 16.19 0.18
CA TRP A 110 5.29 14.90 -0.49
C TRP A 110 5.90 13.70 0.27
N ASP A 111 6.91 13.93 1.09
CA ASP A 111 7.64 12.94 1.90
C ASP A 111 7.53 13.19 3.41
N SER A 112 6.65 14.12 3.82
CA SER A 112 6.51 14.54 5.21
C SER A 112 5.82 13.47 6.06
N GLU A 113 6.06 13.50 7.38
CA GLU A 113 5.31 12.66 8.32
C GLU A 113 3.81 12.97 8.29
N GLU A 114 3.43 14.23 8.04
CA GLU A 114 2.03 14.64 7.90
C GLU A 114 1.36 13.96 6.71
N HIS A 115 2.06 13.88 5.56
CA HIS A 115 1.61 13.12 4.39
C HIS A 115 1.44 11.63 4.70
N LEU A 116 2.43 11.00 5.35
CA LEU A 116 2.36 9.59 5.73
C LEU A 116 1.22 9.31 6.72
N ASN A 117 0.98 10.21 7.67
CA ASN A 117 -0.18 10.12 8.58
C ASN A 117 -1.49 10.14 7.79
N GLN A 118 -1.65 11.07 6.85
CA GLN A 118 -2.86 11.18 6.02
C GLN A 118 -3.10 9.91 5.20
N GLY A 119 -2.08 9.41 4.50
CA GLY A 119 -2.19 8.20 3.70
C GLY A 119 -2.51 6.96 4.54
N THR A 120 -1.89 6.85 5.73
CA THR A 120 -2.16 5.75 6.65
C THR A 120 -3.56 5.83 7.26
N GLU A 121 -4.07 7.02 7.56
CA GLU A 121 -5.45 7.22 8.02
C GLU A 121 -6.45 6.79 6.96
N ILE A 122 -6.21 7.12 5.69
CA ILE A 122 -7.04 6.69 4.56
C ILE A 122 -7.07 5.15 4.46
N LEU A 123 -5.91 4.50 4.58
CA LEU A 123 -5.81 3.03 4.61
C LEU A 123 -6.64 2.44 5.74
N VAL A 124 -6.50 2.94 6.96
CA VAL A 124 -7.27 2.48 8.14
C VAL A 124 -8.77 2.66 7.92
N ASN A 125 -9.18 3.78 7.34
CA ASN A 125 -10.58 4.03 7.01
C ASN A 125 -11.12 3.01 6.00
N PHE A 126 -10.35 2.65 4.96
CA PHE A 126 -10.76 1.61 4.02
C PHE A 126 -10.82 0.22 4.67
N ILE A 127 -9.88 -0.14 5.54
CA ILE A 127 -9.93 -1.41 6.29
C ILE A 127 -11.20 -1.48 7.14
N ASN A 128 -11.56 -0.39 7.82
CA ASN A 128 -12.77 -0.31 8.63
C ASN A 128 -14.05 -0.43 7.78
N ARG A 129 -14.10 0.24 6.61
CA ARG A 129 -15.22 0.12 5.66
C ARG A 129 -15.38 -1.30 5.15
N ILE A 130 -14.29 -1.97 4.78
CA ILE A 130 -14.31 -3.38 4.36
C ILE A 130 -14.76 -4.29 5.51
N SER A 131 -14.30 -4.05 6.73
CA SER A 131 -14.73 -4.83 7.91
C SER A 131 -16.24 -4.71 8.16
N ASN A 132 -16.81 -3.52 7.95
CA ASN A 132 -18.25 -3.30 8.07
C ASN A 132 -19.03 -3.91 6.90
N LYS A 133 -18.47 -3.87 5.68
CA LYS A 133 -19.09 -4.42 4.47
C LYS A 133 -19.09 -5.95 4.48
N PHE A 134 -18.03 -6.55 5.00
CA PHE A 134 -17.82 -8.00 5.03
C PHE A 134 -17.49 -8.50 6.45
N PRO A 135 -18.46 -8.43 7.39
CA PRO A 135 -18.21 -8.78 8.80
C PRO A 135 -17.88 -10.27 9.00
N GLY A 136 -18.25 -11.13 8.03
CA GLY A 136 -17.93 -12.57 8.05
C GLY A 136 -16.53 -12.92 7.52
N TRP A 137 -15.79 -11.95 6.99
CA TRP A 137 -14.42 -12.18 6.57
C TRP A 137 -13.48 -12.27 7.78
N SER A 138 -12.41 -13.07 7.67
CA SER A 138 -11.35 -13.06 8.66
C SER A 138 -10.66 -11.69 8.71
N ARG A 139 -9.91 -11.42 9.78
CA ARG A 139 -9.15 -10.16 9.89
C ARG A 139 -8.15 -9.98 8.77
N GLU A 140 -7.51 -11.07 8.34
CA GLU A 140 -6.57 -11.09 7.22
C GLU A 140 -7.29 -10.77 5.90
N GLN A 141 -8.47 -11.33 5.68
CA GLN A 141 -9.31 -11.03 4.51
C GLN A 141 -9.76 -9.58 4.51
N GLN A 142 -10.17 -9.05 5.66
CA GLN A 142 -10.55 -7.65 5.80
C GLN A 142 -9.37 -6.69 5.55
N LEU A 143 -8.19 -7.02 6.05
CA LEU A 143 -6.96 -6.28 5.76
C LEU A 143 -6.67 -6.26 4.25
N ARG A 144 -6.72 -7.42 3.64
CA ARG A 144 -6.50 -7.58 2.19
C ARG A 144 -7.46 -6.75 1.38
N GLY A 145 -8.75 -6.81 1.73
CA GLY A 145 -9.79 -5.98 1.11
C GLY A 145 -9.55 -4.48 1.32
N GLY A 146 -9.08 -4.08 2.50
CA GLY A 146 -8.71 -2.69 2.80
C GLY A 146 -7.52 -2.20 1.98
N ILE A 147 -6.52 -3.04 1.78
CA ILE A 147 -5.37 -2.73 0.89
C ILE A 147 -5.85 -2.58 -0.56
N ALA A 148 -6.68 -3.49 -1.07
CA ALA A 148 -7.25 -3.37 -2.42
C ALA A 148 -8.09 -2.09 -2.56
N ALA A 149 -8.92 -1.79 -1.55
CA ALA A 149 -9.76 -0.59 -1.53
C ALA A 149 -8.94 0.71 -1.52
N TYR A 150 -7.74 0.71 -0.96
CA TYR A 150 -6.83 1.86 -1.04
C TYR A 150 -6.52 2.27 -2.49
N ASN A 151 -6.39 1.29 -3.39
CA ASN A 151 -6.12 1.52 -4.81
C ASN A 151 -7.38 1.84 -5.63
N MET A 152 -8.49 1.14 -5.38
CA MET A 152 -9.67 1.20 -6.28
C MET A 152 -10.96 1.64 -5.61
N GLY A 153 -10.95 1.96 -4.32
CA GLY A 153 -12.14 2.26 -3.53
C GLY A 153 -12.86 0.98 -3.02
N ASP A 154 -13.50 1.10 -1.86
CA ASP A 154 -14.24 -0.02 -1.23
C ASP A 154 -15.49 -0.44 -2.00
N GLY A 155 -16.06 0.45 -2.83
CA GLY A 155 -17.16 0.14 -3.72
C GLY A 155 -16.84 -0.97 -4.73
N ASN A 156 -15.61 -1.10 -5.15
CA ASN A 156 -15.13 -2.08 -6.14
C ASN A 156 -14.70 -3.42 -5.53
N VAL A 157 -14.72 -3.57 -4.22
CA VAL A 157 -14.47 -4.85 -3.54
C VAL A 157 -15.79 -5.60 -3.39
N HIS A 158 -15.95 -6.71 -4.10
CA HIS A 158 -17.21 -7.48 -4.13
C HIS A 158 -17.09 -8.87 -3.50
N SER A 159 -15.91 -9.50 -3.58
CA SER A 159 -15.64 -10.83 -3.03
C SER A 159 -14.16 -10.96 -2.67
N TYR A 160 -13.84 -11.91 -1.78
CA TYR A 160 -12.45 -12.17 -1.43
C TYR A 160 -11.67 -12.83 -2.59
N SER A 161 -12.27 -13.76 -3.31
CA SER A 161 -11.64 -14.42 -4.45
C SER A 161 -11.32 -13.46 -5.61
N GLY A 162 -12.11 -12.40 -5.76
CA GLY A 162 -11.91 -11.34 -6.76
C GLY A 162 -11.38 -10.03 -6.17
N VAL A 163 -10.71 -10.07 -5.01
CA VAL A 163 -10.32 -8.86 -4.27
C VAL A 163 -9.45 -7.90 -5.08
N ASP A 164 -8.60 -8.41 -5.95
CA ASP A 164 -7.72 -7.61 -6.82
C ASP A 164 -8.24 -7.42 -8.25
N GLN A 165 -9.41 -7.96 -8.58
CA GLN A 165 -9.91 -8.01 -9.96
C GLN A 165 -9.92 -6.64 -10.67
N HIS A 166 -10.20 -5.57 -9.95
CA HIS A 166 -10.31 -4.21 -10.48
C HIS A 166 -9.16 -3.30 -10.06
N THR A 167 -8.15 -3.82 -9.34
CA THR A 167 -6.97 -3.05 -8.96
C THR A 167 -6.01 -2.87 -10.14
N THR A 168 -5.15 -1.88 -10.05
CA THR A 168 -4.08 -1.66 -11.02
C THR A 168 -3.17 -2.89 -11.09
N GLY A 169 -3.04 -3.46 -12.28
CA GLY A 169 -2.29 -4.70 -12.52
C GLY A 169 -3.00 -5.98 -12.08
N GLY A 170 -4.21 -5.89 -11.51
CA GLY A 170 -4.98 -7.03 -11.03
C GLY A 170 -4.33 -7.76 -9.85
N ASP A 171 -3.43 -7.09 -9.10
CA ASP A 171 -2.56 -7.73 -8.10
C ASP A 171 -2.22 -6.83 -6.91
N TYR A 172 -2.83 -5.65 -6.80
CA TYR A 172 -2.36 -4.62 -5.87
C TYR A 172 -2.26 -5.12 -4.42
N SER A 173 -3.30 -5.74 -3.89
CA SER A 173 -3.26 -6.24 -2.52
C SER A 173 -2.31 -7.43 -2.37
N ASN A 174 -2.17 -8.26 -3.40
CA ASN A 174 -1.22 -9.37 -3.44
C ASN A 174 0.23 -8.86 -3.41
N ASP A 175 0.57 -7.93 -4.28
CA ASP A 175 1.92 -7.36 -4.38
C ASP A 175 2.30 -6.58 -3.12
N VAL A 176 1.41 -5.71 -2.61
CA VAL A 176 1.65 -4.95 -1.36
C VAL A 176 1.86 -5.89 -0.18
N THR A 177 1.06 -6.96 -0.07
CA THR A 177 1.22 -7.95 1.00
C THR A 177 2.58 -8.64 0.93
N ALA A 178 3.00 -9.09 -0.25
CA ALA A 178 4.32 -9.72 -0.43
C ALA A 178 5.47 -8.76 -0.12
N ARG A 179 5.40 -7.50 -0.56
CA ARG A 179 6.39 -6.47 -0.22
C ARG A 179 6.42 -6.21 1.28
N ALA A 180 5.27 -6.18 1.95
CA ALA A 180 5.19 -5.98 3.40
C ALA A 180 5.88 -7.11 4.17
N GLN A 181 5.69 -8.36 3.75
CA GLN A 181 6.39 -9.51 4.33
C GLN A 181 7.91 -9.37 4.18
N TRP A 182 8.36 -8.91 3.04
CA TRP A 182 9.78 -8.66 2.81
C TRP A 182 10.32 -7.54 3.72
N TYR A 183 9.66 -6.38 3.76
CA TYR A 183 10.07 -5.27 4.63
C TYR A 183 10.07 -5.66 6.10
N LYS A 184 9.11 -6.46 6.55
CA LYS A 184 9.05 -6.98 7.92
C LYS A 184 10.29 -7.79 8.27
N ASN A 185 10.73 -8.65 7.37
CA ASN A 185 11.93 -9.47 7.56
C ASN A 185 13.23 -8.66 7.38
N ASN A 186 13.16 -7.43 6.89
CA ASN A 186 14.30 -6.55 6.63
C ASN A 186 14.27 -5.26 7.47
N GLY A 187 13.64 -5.30 8.63
CA GLY A 187 13.83 -4.31 9.70
C GLY A 187 12.74 -3.24 9.82
N TYR A 188 11.55 -3.45 9.24
CA TYR A 188 10.37 -2.58 9.42
C TYR A 188 9.35 -3.18 10.37
#